data_8c6537990d6bd5b7f5b4074f1f4bcb5b
#
_entry.id   8c6537990d6bd5b7f5b4074f1f4bcb5b
#
_cell.length_a   1.000
_cell.length_b   1.000
_cell.length_c   1.000
_cell.angle_alpha   90.00
_cell.angle_beta   90.00
_cell.angle_gamma   90.00
#
_symmetry.space_group_name_H-M   'P 1'
#
loop_
_entity.id
_entity.type
_entity.pdbx_description
1 polymer ?
#
loop_
_entity_poly.entity_id
_entity_poly.type
_entity_poly.pdbx_seq_one_letter_code
_entity_poly.pdbx_strand_id
1 'polypeptide(L)'
;MKEMIGKDLVIVAGPSASGKSHLIRQLTTKRKNKFRDKVYRQLGINPQEPRSHISIGALTKLDSKPGHSRKLIKELIFIHFDITSRHQSDKQHLLKSIANSCRSIKVVTLKTPFDVWHLRMRQRIDVNPTKNPSNIADEIYRLSRFSRYFARWRYESIYKKWEKLIKNIDLDGQLIVKNEEISVKPRKKKTID
;
A
#
# COMPACT_ATOMS: atom_id res chain seq x y z
N MET A 1 -8.88 -18.95 0.29
CA MET A 1 -9.17 -17.92 -0.73
C MET A 1 -10.60 -17.93 -1.27
N LYS A 2 -11.42 -18.92 -0.91
CA LYS A 2 -12.87 -18.94 -1.20
C LYS A 2 -13.59 -17.65 -0.77
N GLU A 3 -13.12 -16.99 0.28
CA GLU A 3 -13.69 -15.77 0.86
C GLU A 3 -13.53 -14.50 -0.01
N MET A 4 -12.67 -14.54 -1.05
CA MET A 4 -12.47 -13.43 -2.00
C MET A 4 -13.33 -13.53 -3.26
N ILE A 5 -14.05 -14.66 -3.45
CA ILE A 5 -14.89 -14.87 -4.61
C ILE A 5 -16.00 -13.80 -4.69
N GLY A 6 -16.13 -13.18 -5.85
CA GLY A 6 -17.13 -12.14 -6.10
C GLY A 6 -16.89 -10.79 -5.43
N LYS A 7 -15.73 -10.55 -4.81
CA LYS A 7 -15.34 -9.28 -4.17
C LYS A 7 -14.62 -8.34 -5.15
N ASP A 8 -14.80 -7.04 -4.94
CA ASP A 8 -13.99 -6.02 -5.60
C ASP A 8 -12.76 -5.70 -4.75
N LEU A 9 -11.60 -5.70 -5.38
CA LEU A 9 -10.33 -5.51 -4.71
C LEU A 9 -9.64 -4.24 -5.17
N VAL A 10 -9.18 -3.44 -4.21
CA VAL A 10 -8.30 -2.28 -4.46
C VAL A 10 -6.97 -2.48 -3.74
N ILE A 11 -5.92 -2.70 -4.50
CA ILE A 11 -4.56 -2.83 -3.99
C ILE A 11 -3.93 -1.44 -3.89
N VAL A 12 -3.60 -1.00 -2.69
CA VAL A 12 -2.83 0.23 -2.47
C VAL A 12 -1.38 -0.13 -2.25
N ALA A 13 -0.58 0.07 -3.28
CA ALA A 13 0.83 -0.32 -3.34
C ALA A 13 1.77 0.87 -3.17
N GLY A 14 2.93 0.62 -2.60
CA GLY A 14 4.01 1.61 -2.46
C GLY A 14 5.09 1.12 -1.49
N PRO A 15 6.24 1.79 -1.41
CA PRO A 15 7.31 1.44 -0.47
C PRO A 15 6.88 1.61 1.00
N SER A 16 7.59 1.00 1.92
CA SER A 16 7.48 1.32 3.34
C SER A 16 7.66 2.83 3.55
N ALA A 17 6.95 3.43 4.50
CA ALA A 17 6.94 4.88 4.76
C ALA A 17 6.42 5.78 3.61
N SER A 18 5.88 5.24 2.52
CA SER A 18 5.32 6.07 1.42
C SER A 18 4.02 6.81 1.78
N GLY A 19 3.31 6.40 2.84
CA GLY A 19 2.02 6.99 3.23
C GLY A 19 0.79 6.15 2.86
N LYS A 20 0.96 4.89 2.46
CA LYS A 20 -0.15 3.97 2.10
C LYS A 20 -1.29 3.92 3.11
N SER A 21 -0.96 3.80 4.40
CA SER A 21 -1.98 3.75 5.46
C SER A 21 -2.78 5.06 5.57
N HIS A 22 -2.15 6.19 5.28
CA HIS A 22 -2.83 7.48 5.21
C HIS A 22 -3.77 7.53 4.00
N LEU A 23 -3.29 7.13 2.82
CA LEU A 23 -4.09 7.04 1.60
C LEU A 23 -5.30 6.13 1.79
N ILE A 24 -5.12 4.92 2.31
CA ILE A 24 -6.22 4.00 2.58
C ILE A 24 -7.25 4.63 3.53
N ARG A 25 -6.80 5.31 4.58
CA ARG A 25 -7.73 6.01 5.49
C ARG A 25 -8.54 7.07 4.78
N GLN A 26 -7.94 7.83 3.88
CA GLN A 26 -8.67 8.80 3.06
C GLN A 26 -9.67 8.13 2.13
N LEU A 27 -9.30 7.01 1.49
CA LEU A 27 -10.16 6.27 0.57
C LEU A 27 -11.30 5.52 1.29
N THR A 28 -11.07 5.08 2.53
CA THR A 28 -12.08 4.33 3.31
C THR A 28 -12.95 5.19 4.21
N THR A 29 -12.67 6.48 4.35
CA THR A 29 -13.47 7.39 5.18
C THR A 29 -14.92 7.50 4.68
N LYS A 30 -15.86 7.58 5.62
CA LYS A 30 -17.28 7.84 5.29
C LYS A 30 -17.59 9.32 5.05
N ARG A 31 -16.73 10.23 5.51
CA ARG A 31 -16.90 11.68 5.32
C ARG A 31 -16.70 12.07 3.87
N LYS A 32 -17.42 13.11 3.40
CA LYS A 32 -17.21 13.69 2.08
C LYS A 32 -15.73 14.05 1.90
N ASN A 33 -15.12 13.56 0.82
CA ASN A 33 -13.71 13.75 0.53
C ASN A 33 -13.52 13.84 -0.98
N LYS A 34 -13.27 15.06 -1.49
CA LYS A 34 -13.09 15.33 -2.92
C LYS A 34 -12.00 14.47 -3.55
N PHE A 35 -10.90 14.23 -2.81
CA PHE A 35 -9.80 13.38 -3.28
C PHE A 35 -10.26 11.92 -3.45
N ARG A 36 -10.95 11.36 -2.44
CA ARG A 36 -11.54 10.01 -2.54
C ARG A 36 -12.47 9.91 -3.74
N ASP A 37 -13.36 10.87 -3.89
CA ASP A 37 -14.39 10.86 -4.94
C ASP A 37 -13.75 10.95 -6.34
N LYS A 38 -12.63 11.70 -6.48
CA LYS A 38 -11.81 11.73 -7.70
C LYS A 38 -11.22 10.35 -7.99
N VAL A 39 -10.56 9.73 -7.01
CA VAL A 39 -9.93 8.40 -7.15
C VAL A 39 -10.98 7.34 -7.50
N TYR A 40 -12.13 7.34 -6.82
CA TYR A 40 -13.21 6.39 -7.06
C TYR A 40 -13.76 6.52 -8.47
N ARG A 41 -13.99 7.75 -8.96
CA ARG A 41 -14.43 8.01 -10.33
C ARG A 41 -13.42 7.48 -11.35
N GLN A 42 -12.13 7.72 -11.14
CA GLN A 42 -11.07 7.25 -12.04
C GLN A 42 -10.94 5.72 -12.07
N LEU A 43 -11.30 5.04 -10.99
CA LEU A 43 -11.26 3.59 -10.88
C LEU A 43 -12.62 2.92 -11.14
N GLY A 44 -13.65 3.67 -11.45
CA GLY A 44 -15.01 3.13 -11.63
C GLY A 44 -15.56 2.48 -10.35
N ILE A 45 -15.22 3.03 -9.16
CA ILE A 45 -15.68 2.51 -7.87
C ILE A 45 -16.94 3.28 -7.43
N ASN A 46 -17.99 2.54 -7.00
CA ASN A 46 -19.18 3.15 -6.42
C ASN A 46 -18.84 3.71 -5.00
N PRO A 47 -19.01 5.04 -4.77
CA PRO A 47 -18.72 5.66 -3.47
C PRO A 47 -19.60 5.16 -2.31
N GLN A 48 -20.77 4.61 -2.60
CA GLN A 48 -21.72 4.10 -1.60
C GLN A 48 -21.43 2.66 -1.19
N GLU A 49 -20.55 1.96 -1.91
CA GLU A 49 -20.26 0.56 -1.65
C GLU A 49 -19.63 0.35 -0.26
N PRO A 50 -20.14 -0.61 0.53
CA PRO A 50 -19.56 -0.98 1.82
C PRO A 50 -18.15 -1.49 1.66
N ARG A 51 -17.19 -0.91 2.41
CA ARG A 51 -15.76 -1.15 2.24
C ARG A 51 -15.06 -1.54 3.52
N SER A 52 -14.02 -2.33 3.40
CA SER A 52 -13.12 -2.71 4.48
C SER A 52 -11.66 -2.55 4.07
N HIS A 53 -10.77 -2.63 5.04
CA HIS A 53 -9.32 -2.61 4.83
C HIS A 53 -8.67 -3.78 5.54
N ILE A 54 -7.79 -4.48 4.83
CA ILE A 54 -7.00 -5.58 5.36
C ILE A 54 -5.55 -5.48 4.86
N SER A 55 -4.58 -5.90 5.66
CA SER A 55 -3.20 -6.01 5.20
C SER A 55 -3.00 -7.33 4.44
N ILE A 56 -2.08 -7.34 3.45
CA ILE A 56 -1.78 -8.56 2.72
C ILE A 56 -1.23 -9.67 3.64
N GLY A 57 -0.48 -9.30 4.68
CA GLY A 57 -0.02 -10.25 5.70
C GLY A 57 -1.13 -10.82 6.56
N ALA A 58 -2.27 -10.13 6.67
CA ALA A 58 -3.45 -10.67 7.33
C ALA A 58 -4.25 -11.61 6.42
N LEU A 59 -4.22 -11.39 5.09
CA LEU A 59 -4.82 -12.33 4.12
C LEU A 59 -4.17 -13.71 4.15
N THR A 60 -2.83 -13.77 4.31
CA THR A 60 -2.12 -15.05 4.44
C THR A 60 -2.41 -15.80 5.73
N LYS A 61 -3.03 -15.13 6.71
CA LYS A 61 -3.34 -15.68 8.04
C LYS A 61 -4.84 -15.80 8.31
N LEU A 62 -5.67 -15.72 7.26
CA LEU A 62 -7.13 -15.78 7.42
C LEU A 62 -7.59 -17.06 8.11
N ASP A 63 -7.00 -18.19 7.71
CA ASP A 63 -7.37 -19.50 8.25
C ASP A 63 -6.98 -19.66 9.73
N SER A 64 -6.04 -18.84 10.23
CA SER A 64 -5.53 -18.95 11.61
C SER A 64 -6.13 -17.92 12.58
N LYS A 65 -6.89 -16.91 12.10
CA LYS A 65 -7.44 -15.83 12.93
C LYS A 65 -8.87 -15.46 12.54
N PRO A 66 -9.90 -15.97 13.22
CA PRO A 66 -11.31 -15.76 12.88
C PRO A 66 -11.75 -14.29 12.88
N GLY A 67 -11.06 -13.41 13.61
CA GLY A 67 -11.33 -11.97 13.58
C GLY A 67 -11.03 -11.26 12.24
N HIS A 68 -10.24 -11.89 11.34
CA HIS A 68 -9.95 -11.34 10.02
C HIS A 68 -11.07 -11.62 9.01
N SER A 69 -11.77 -12.75 9.15
CA SER A 69 -12.90 -13.11 8.27
C SER A 69 -14.04 -12.08 8.33
N ARG A 70 -14.28 -11.46 9.49
CA ARG A 70 -15.30 -10.40 9.64
C ARG A 70 -15.02 -9.17 8.77
N LYS A 71 -13.75 -8.89 8.41
CA LYS A 71 -13.39 -7.77 7.53
C LYS A 71 -13.67 -8.07 6.07
N LEU A 72 -13.80 -9.34 5.69
CA LEU A 72 -14.09 -9.78 4.33
C LEU A 72 -15.58 -9.86 4.01
N ILE A 73 -16.47 -9.50 4.95
CA ILE A 73 -17.93 -9.46 4.72
C ILE A 73 -18.31 -8.37 3.70
N LYS A 74 -17.46 -7.32 3.56
CA LYS A 74 -17.74 -6.19 2.65
C LYS A 74 -17.39 -6.55 1.20
N GLU A 75 -18.15 -5.96 0.27
CA GLU A 75 -17.96 -6.17 -1.17
C GLU A 75 -16.66 -5.56 -1.69
N LEU A 76 -16.32 -4.35 -1.22
CA LEU A 76 -15.12 -3.63 -1.61
C LEU A 76 -14.03 -3.76 -0.54
N ILE A 77 -12.89 -4.34 -0.91
CA ILE A 77 -11.78 -4.61 -0.01
C ILE A 77 -10.53 -3.83 -0.44
N PHE A 78 -9.98 -3.03 0.46
CA PHE A 78 -8.70 -2.36 0.26
C PHE A 78 -7.57 -3.20 0.85
N ILE A 79 -6.57 -3.50 0.05
CA ILE A 79 -5.36 -4.22 0.48
C ILE A 79 -4.15 -3.30 0.50
N HIS A 80 -3.44 -3.30 1.60
CA HIS A 80 -2.18 -2.62 1.79
C HIS A 80 -1.02 -3.51 1.30
N PHE A 81 -0.34 -3.10 0.23
CA PHE A 81 0.78 -3.83 -0.35
C PHE A 81 2.10 -3.06 -0.23
N ASP A 82 3.09 -3.64 0.46
CA ASP A 82 4.43 -3.06 0.56
C ASP A 82 5.35 -3.63 -0.54
N ILE A 83 5.69 -2.79 -1.52
CA ILE A 83 6.56 -3.15 -2.64
C ILE A 83 8.05 -3.31 -2.23
N THR A 84 8.41 -2.92 -1.00
CA THR A 84 9.76 -3.08 -0.43
C THR A 84 9.92 -4.32 0.46
N SER A 85 8.91 -5.19 0.51
CA SER A 85 9.01 -6.43 1.28
C SER A 85 10.01 -7.39 0.66
N ARG A 86 10.79 -8.08 1.50
CA ARG A 86 11.75 -9.11 1.08
C ARG A 86 11.07 -10.34 0.45
N HIS A 87 9.89 -10.71 0.94
CA HIS A 87 9.11 -11.86 0.44
C HIS A 87 8.26 -11.49 -0.78
N GLN A 88 8.89 -10.95 -1.82
CA GLN A 88 8.15 -10.51 -3.01
C GLN A 88 7.58 -11.68 -3.83
N SER A 89 8.31 -12.80 -3.97
CA SER A 89 7.86 -13.98 -4.71
C SER A 89 6.56 -14.53 -4.15
N ASP A 90 6.50 -14.75 -2.84
CA ASP A 90 5.32 -15.30 -2.18
C ASP A 90 4.11 -14.37 -2.31
N LYS A 91 4.36 -13.06 -2.24
CA LYS A 91 3.32 -12.05 -2.43
C LYS A 91 2.85 -11.93 -3.89
N GLN A 92 3.73 -12.21 -4.86
CA GLN A 92 3.35 -12.27 -6.27
C GLN A 92 2.40 -13.43 -6.55
N HIS A 93 2.73 -14.62 -6.06
CA HIS A 93 1.86 -15.79 -6.17
C HIS A 93 0.52 -15.53 -5.49
N LEU A 94 0.54 -14.94 -4.31
CA LEU A 94 -0.67 -14.57 -3.59
C LEU A 94 -1.51 -13.56 -4.36
N LEU A 95 -0.90 -12.51 -4.94
CA LEU A 95 -1.62 -11.51 -5.73
C LEU A 95 -2.27 -12.13 -6.97
N LYS A 96 -1.56 -12.97 -7.70
CA LYS A 96 -2.12 -13.69 -8.86
C LYS A 96 -3.29 -14.59 -8.45
N SER A 97 -3.12 -15.32 -7.35
CA SER A 97 -4.16 -16.21 -6.87
C SER A 97 -5.41 -15.44 -6.37
N ILE A 98 -5.23 -14.28 -5.75
CA ILE A 98 -6.32 -13.39 -5.34
C ILE A 98 -7.00 -12.78 -6.57
N ALA A 99 -6.23 -12.31 -7.56
CA ALA A 99 -6.75 -11.74 -8.79
C ALA A 99 -7.71 -12.72 -9.50
N ASN A 100 -7.33 -13.98 -9.59
CA ASN A 100 -8.15 -15.02 -10.21
C ASN A 100 -9.43 -15.36 -9.41
N SER A 101 -9.54 -14.89 -8.16
CA SER A 101 -10.68 -15.16 -7.29
C SER A 101 -11.62 -13.97 -7.09
N CYS A 102 -11.18 -12.78 -7.42
CA CYS A 102 -11.96 -11.54 -7.25
C CYS A 102 -12.85 -11.29 -8.47
N ARG A 103 -13.95 -10.53 -8.26
CA ARG A 103 -14.82 -10.04 -9.34
C ARG A 103 -14.11 -8.95 -10.14
N SER A 104 -13.43 -8.04 -9.45
CA SER A 104 -12.60 -7.03 -10.08
C SER A 104 -11.36 -6.74 -9.23
N ILE A 105 -10.28 -6.35 -9.90
CA ILE A 105 -9.04 -5.96 -9.24
C ILE A 105 -8.54 -4.62 -9.79
N LYS A 106 -8.34 -3.68 -8.89
CA LYS A 106 -7.84 -2.33 -9.20
C LYS A 106 -6.57 -2.04 -8.40
N VAL A 107 -5.65 -1.32 -8.98
CA VAL A 107 -4.36 -0.98 -8.34
C VAL A 107 -4.20 0.51 -8.23
N VAL A 108 -3.90 0.98 -7.03
CA VAL A 108 -3.48 2.36 -6.74
C VAL A 108 -2.02 2.32 -6.31
N THR A 109 -1.12 2.77 -7.18
CA THR A 109 0.30 2.87 -6.86
C THR A 109 0.60 4.26 -6.30
N LEU A 110 1.04 4.31 -5.04
CA LEU A 110 1.46 5.54 -4.39
C LEU A 110 2.93 5.82 -4.73
N LYS A 111 3.15 6.74 -5.66
CA LYS A 111 4.51 7.16 -6.06
C LYS A 111 4.96 8.34 -5.20
N THR A 112 5.92 8.08 -4.31
CA THR A 112 6.50 9.08 -3.41
C THR A 112 7.87 9.49 -3.95
N PRO A 113 8.17 10.79 -4.13
CA PRO A 113 9.52 11.24 -4.49
C PRO A 113 10.56 10.76 -3.48
N PHE A 114 11.76 10.40 -3.95
CA PHE A 114 12.82 9.84 -3.09
C PHE A 114 13.12 10.72 -1.87
N ASP A 115 13.20 12.04 -2.06
CA ASP A 115 13.56 12.95 -0.97
C ASP A 115 12.47 13.03 0.12
N VAL A 116 11.20 13.02 -0.28
CA VAL A 116 10.06 12.95 0.65
C VAL A 116 10.02 11.61 1.38
N TRP A 117 10.26 10.52 0.66
CA TRP A 117 10.33 9.18 1.24
C TRP A 117 11.50 9.06 2.22
N HIS A 118 12.69 9.56 1.85
CA HIS A 118 13.89 9.54 2.68
C HIS A 118 13.69 10.28 3.99
N LEU A 119 13.09 11.48 3.96
CA LEU A 119 12.74 12.24 5.16
C LEU A 119 11.81 11.46 6.10
N ARG A 120 10.79 10.78 5.55
CA ARG A 120 9.87 9.96 6.34
C ARG A 120 10.53 8.71 6.91
N MET A 121 11.45 8.10 6.17
CA MET A 121 12.24 6.97 6.68
C MET A 121 13.11 7.41 7.85
N ARG A 122 13.76 8.58 7.75
CA ARG A 122 14.53 9.17 8.84
C ARG A 122 13.68 9.36 10.09
N GLN A 123 12.54 10.03 9.97
CA GLN A 123 11.62 10.25 11.09
C GLN A 123 11.14 8.94 11.74
N ARG A 124 10.87 7.92 10.92
CA ARG A 124 10.44 6.61 11.41
C ARG A 124 11.55 5.90 12.19
N ILE A 125 12.78 5.95 11.71
CA ILE A 125 13.94 5.29 12.33
C ILE A 125 14.36 6.04 13.60
N ASP A 126 14.29 7.37 13.61
CA ASP A 126 14.59 8.19 14.79
C ASP A 126 13.59 7.90 15.94
N VAL A 127 12.33 7.59 15.62
CA VAL A 127 11.31 7.24 16.64
C VAL A 127 11.39 5.78 17.09
N ASN A 128 11.73 4.86 16.17
CA ASN A 128 11.81 3.43 16.44
C ASN A 128 13.08 2.85 15.78
N PRO A 129 14.24 2.99 16.43
CA PRO A 129 15.49 2.46 15.89
C PRO A 129 15.44 0.94 15.84
N THR A 130 15.38 0.38 14.63
CA THR A 130 15.47 -1.07 14.41
C THR A 130 16.94 -1.47 14.29
N LYS A 131 17.39 -2.40 15.10
CA LYS A 131 18.79 -2.91 15.07
C LYS A 131 19.10 -3.58 13.72
N ASN A 132 18.14 -4.29 13.14
CA ASN A 132 18.29 -4.99 11.87
C ASN A 132 17.33 -4.45 10.80
N PRO A 133 17.76 -4.33 9.51
CA PRO A 133 16.86 -3.93 8.44
C PRO A 133 15.81 -5.03 8.23
N SER A 134 14.56 -4.68 8.49
CA SER A 134 13.44 -5.63 8.36
C SER A 134 12.95 -5.77 6.92
N ASN A 135 13.30 -4.81 6.06
CA ASN A 135 12.86 -4.78 4.66
C ASN A 135 13.84 -4.01 3.76
N ILE A 136 13.61 -4.06 2.44
CA ILE A 136 14.43 -3.38 1.44
C ILE A 136 14.44 -1.85 1.62
N ALA A 137 13.38 -1.25 2.16
CA ALA A 137 13.34 0.19 2.44
C ALA A 137 14.39 0.60 3.48
N ASP A 138 14.54 -0.19 4.55
CA ASP A 138 15.55 0.06 5.58
C ASP A 138 16.98 -0.07 5.01
N GLU A 139 17.21 -1.03 4.10
CA GLU A 139 18.48 -1.19 3.40
C GLU A 139 18.80 0.02 2.53
N ILE A 140 17.85 0.50 1.73
CA ILE A 140 18.03 1.68 0.87
C ILE A 140 18.28 2.93 1.71
N TYR A 141 17.58 3.08 2.85
CA TYR A 141 17.82 4.19 3.75
C TYR A 141 19.23 4.16 4.33
N ARG A 142 19.73 2.99 4.75
CA ARG A 142 21.12 2.84 5.22
C ARG A 142 22.12 3.15 4.11
N LEU A 143 21.88 2.63 2.90
CA LEU A 143 22.71 2.92 1.73
C LEU A 143 22.80 4.43 1.44
N SER A 144 21.74 5.19 1.69
CA SER A 144 21.72 6.64 1.45
C SER A 144 22.69 7.44 2.32
N ARG A 145 23.16 6.85 3.43
CA ARG A 145 24.20 7.44 4.29
C ARG A 145 25.59 7.39 3.66
N PHE A 146 25.82 6.46 2.74
CA PHE A 146 27.07 6.28 2.01
C PHE A 146 26.99 6.89 0.61
N SER A 147 25.89 6.64 -0.09
CA SER A 147 25.67 7.15 -1.44
C SER A 147 24.19 7.42 -1.70
N ARG A 148 23.83 8.70 -1.74
CA ARG A 148 22.46 9.14 -2.04
C ARG A 148 22.06 8.82 -3.49
N TYR A 149 23.02 8.84 -4.41
CA TYR A 149 22.80 8.49 -5.81
C TYR A 149 22.39 7.03 -5.97
N PHE A 150 23.17 6.09 -5.45
CA PHE A 150 22.83 4.66 -5.51
C PHE A 150 21.55 4.31 -4.76
N ALA A 151 21.29 4.96 -3.61
CA ALA A 151 20.06 4.76 -2.88
C ALA A 151 18.83 5.21 -3.69
N ARG A 152 18.90 6.36 -4.37
CA ARG A 152 17.86 6.86 -5.27
C ARG A 152 17.62 5.91 -6.43
N TRP A 153 18.68 5.50 -7.11
CA TRP A 153 18.59 4.55 -8.21
C TRP A 153 17.93 3.23 -7.77
N ARG A 154 18.35 2.68 -6.63
CA ARG A 154 17.76 1.44 -6.07
C ARG A 154 16.29 1.64 -5.66
N TYR A 155 15.95 2.79 -5.10
CA TYR A 155 14.57 3.14 -4.77
C TYR A 155 13.68 3.19 -6.01
N GLU A 156 14.12 3.84 -7.06
CA GLU A 156 13.37 3.94 -8.34
C GLU A 156 13.24 2.57 -9.02
N SER A 157 14.26 1.72 -8.91
CA SER A 157 14.22 0.36 -9.45
C SER A 157 13.11 -0.51 -8.85
N ILE A 158 12.69 -0.24 -7.60
CA ILE A 158 11.58 -0.94 -6.96
C ILE A 158 10.26 -0.65 -7.67
N TYR A 159 10.01 0.61 -8.05
CA TYR A 159 8.81 0.95 -8.83
C TYR A 159 8.81 0.29 -10.20
N LYS A 160 9.95 0.24 -10.89
CA LYS A 160 10.08 -0.46 -12.18
C LYS A 160 9.77 -1.96 -12.05
N LYS A 161 10.27 -2.59 -10.98
CA LYS A 161 9.95 -4.01 -10.68
C LYS A 161 8.47 -4.20 -10.37
N TRP A 162 7.87 -3.30 -9.60
CA TRP A 162 6.45 -3.31 -9.31
C TRP A 162 5.60 -3.15 -10.57
N GLU A 163 5.91 -2.16 -11.42
CA GLU A 163 5.23 -1.93 -12.68
C GLU A 163 5.30 -3.16 -13.61
N LYS A 164 6.47 -3.81 -13.68
CA LYS A 164 6.63 -5.06 -14.43
C LYS A 164 5.77 -6.19 -13.86
N LEU A 165 5.64 -6.25 -12.54
CA LEU A 165 4.84 -7.26 -11.87
C LEU A 165 3.35 -7.10 -12.17
N ILE A 166 2.81 -5.88 -12.02
CA ILE A 166 1.38 -5.62 -12.23
C ILE A 166 0.95 -5.75 -13.69
N LYS A 167 1.87 -5.55 -14.66
CA LYS A 167 1.59 -5.80 -16.08
C LYS A 167 1.23 -7.26 -16.40
N ASN A 168 1.61 -8.20 -15.52
CA ASN A 168 1.33 -9.62 -15.66
C ASN A 168 0.06 -10.04 -14.91
N ILE A 169 -0.72 -9.07 -14.42
CA ILE A 169 -1.99 -9.29 -13.73
C ILE A 169 -3.07 -8.61 -14.56
N ASP A 170 -4.15 -9.30 -14.84
CA ASP A 170 -5.32 -8.70 -15.48
C ASP A 170 -5.99 -7.74 -14.49
N LEU A 171 -5.99 -6.44 -14.81
CA LEU A 171 -6.46 -5.37 -13.95
C LEU A 171 -7.64 -4.64 -14.59
N ASP A 172 -8.71 -4.47 -13.82
CA ASP A 172 -9.88 -3.65 -14.20
C ASP A 172 -9.62 -2.14 -14.09
N GLY A 173 -8.51 -1.76 -13.44
CA GLY A 173 -8.12 -0.37 -13.34
C GLY A 173 -6.78 -0.16 -12.64
N GLN A 174 -6.06 0.85 -13.13
CA GLN A 174 -4.78 1.26 -12.54
C GLN A 174 -4.72 2.78 -12.40
N LEU A 175 -4.25 3.24 -11.24
CA LEU A 175 -4.04 4.66 -10.94
C LEU A 175 -2.69 4.87 -10.26
N ILE A 176 -1.95 5.88 -10.70
CA ILE A 176 -0.75 6.36 -10.02
C ILE A 176 -1.09 7.64 -9.28
N VAL A 177 -0.97 7.60 -7.96
CA VAL A 177 -1.16 8.76 -7.08
C VAL A 177 0.21 9.29 -6.66
N LYS A 178 0.52 10.53 -7.05
CA LYS A 178 1.72 11.22 -6.58
C LYS A 178 1.50 11.79 -5.19
N ASN A 179 2.50 11.69 -4.34
CA ASN A 179 2.39 12.07 -2.92
C ASN A 179 2.25 13.58 -2.68
N GLU A 180 2.59 14.39 -3.67
CA GLU A 180 2.36 15.85 -3.68
C GLU A 180 0.87 16.21 -3.60
N GLU A 181 -0.02 15.30 -4.01
CA GLU A 181 -1.47 15.47 -3.91
C GLU A 181 -2.04 15.15 -2.52
N ILE A 182 -1.21 14.53 -1.65
CA ILE A 182 -1.60 14.14 -0.29
C ILE A 182 -0.97 15.11 0.70
N SER A 183 -1.69 16.15 1.10
CA SER A 183 -1.31 17.03 2.19
C SER A 183 -1.17 16.24 3.49
N VAL A 184 0.05 15.93 3.87
CA VAL A 184 0.37 15.29 5.17
C VAL A 184 0.49 16.38 6.21
N LYS A 185 -0.58 16.66 6.94
CA LYS A 185 -0.49 17.48 8.16
C LYS A 185 0.46 16.75 9.14
N PRO A 186 1.49 17.42 9.69
CA PRO A 186 2.36 16.81 10.68
C PRO A 186 1.51 16.36 11.89
N ARG A 187 1.78 15.16 12.39
CA ARG A 187 1.18 14.71 13.65
C ARG A 187 1.59 15.67 14.75
N LYS A 188 0.63 16.35 15.39
CA LYS A 188 0.88 17.05 16.64
C LYS A 188 1.45 16.02 17.62
N LYS A 189 2.64 16.27 18.17
CA LYS A 189 3.17 15.51 19.31
C LYS A 189 2.11 15.64 20.42
N LYS A 190 1.60 14.52 20.92
CA LYS A 190 0.92 14.54 22.22
C LYS A 190 2.01 14.87 23.23
N THR A 191 1.96 16.05 23.79
CA THR A 191 2.64 16.36 25.04
C THR A 191 2.00 15.43 26.07
N ILE A 192 2.77 14.55 26.62
CA ILE A 192 2.39 13.77 27.82
C ILE A 192 2.75 14.71 28.96
N ASP A 193 1.73 15.37 29.52
CA ASP A 193 1.81 16.05 30.82
C ASP A 193 1.81 14.99 31.91
#